data_883f875a8fcc077976bc404e03dadaa6
#
_entry.id   883f875a8fcc077976bc404e03dadaa6
#
_cell.length_a   1.000
_cell.length_b   1.000
_cell.length_c   1.000
_cell.angle_alpha   90.00
_cell.angle_beta   90.00
_cell.angle_gamma   90.00
#
_symmetry.space_group_name_H-M   'P 1'
#
loop_
_entity.id
_entity.type
_entity.pdbx_description
1 polymer ?
#
loop_
_entity_poly.entity_id
_entity_poly.type
_entity_poly.pdbx_seq_one_letter_code
_entity_poly.pdbx_strand_id
1 'polypeptide(L)' 'FTVEKLTVTGKAVLPVTGESFRSLIVTEGSGTLRMDDTVLPLKKGGSVFIPAQDNTYTVEGDCSLILSYL' A
#
# COMPACT_ATOMS: atom_id res chain seq x y z
N PHE A 1 12.42 -9.20 -8.77
CA PHE A 1 11.24 -8.52 -8.27
C PHE A 1 11.40 -7.00 -8.38
N THR A 2 10.30 -6.27 -8.26
CA THR A 2 10.29 -4.83 -8.48
C THR A 2 10.07 -4.10 -7.16
N VAL A 3 10.82 -3.02 -6.96
CA VAL A 3 10.67 -2.17 -5.77
C VAL A 3 10.43 -0.74 -6.27
N GLU A 4 9.39 -0.12 -5.76
CA GLU A 4 9.03 1.25 -6.12
C GLU A 4 8.82 2.08 -4.85
N LYS A 5 9.24 3.34 -4.92
CA LYS A 5 8.96 4.29 -3.84
C LYS A 5 7.73 5.10 -4.21
N LEU A 6 6.80 5.20 -3.29
CA LEU A 6 5.55 5.91 -3.48
C LEU A 6 5.36 6.95 -2.38
N THR A 7 5.08 8.18 -2.78
CA THR A 7 4.73 9.23 -1.81
C THR A 7 3.27 9.57 -2.00
N VAL A 8 2.50 9.48 -0.91
CA VAL A 8 1.07 9.78 -0.92
C VAL A 8 0.84 11.06 -0.16
N THR A 9 0.11 11.98 -0.78
CA THR A 9 -0.34 13.20 -0.16
C THR A 9 -1.84 13.27 -0.34
N GLY A 10 -2.59 13.04 0.74
CA GLY A 10 -4.03 13.00 0.72
C GLY A 10 -4.57 11.61 0.42
N LYS A 11 -4.63 11.24 -0.85
CA LYS A 11 -5.24 9.98 -1.24
C LYS A 11 -4.65 9.46 -2.55
N ALA A 12 -4.43 8.17 -2.62
CA ALA A 12 -3.98 7.51 -3.84
C ALA A 12 -4.72 6.19 -4.00
N VAL A 13 -5.23 5.95 -5.20
CA VAL A 13 -5.89 4.69 -5.55
C VAL A 13 -4.95 3.91 -6.45
N LEU A 14 -4.63 2.69 -6.06
CA LEU A 14 -3.65 1.87 -6.74
C LEU A 14 -4.27 0.56 -7.19
N PRO A 15 -3.99 0.12 -8.42
CA PRO A 15 -4.52 -1.15 -8.90
C PRO A 15 -3.73 -2.32 -8.31
N VAL A 16 -4.41 -3.42 -8.07
CA VAL A 16 -3.79 -4.70 -7.74
C VAL A 16 -4.05 -5.65 -8.88
N THR A 17 -2.99 -6.13 -9.51
CA THR A 17 -3.14 -7.16 -10.53
C THR A 17 -3.15 -8.52 -9.83
N GLY A 18 -3.95 -9.45 -10.28
CA GLY A 18 -4.11 -10.74 -9.61
C GLY A 18 -2.94 -11.70 -9.74
N GLU A 19 -1.79 -11.25 -10.23
CA GLU A 19 -0.68 -12.14 -10.55
C GLU A 19 0.24 -12.45 -9.38
N SER A 20 0.38 -11.51 -8.42
CA SER A 20 1.28 -11.72 -7.30
C SER A 20 0.88 -10.83 -6.13
N PHE A 21 1.37 -11.21 -4.96
CA PHE A 21 1.18 -10.39 -3.77
C PHE A 21 2.06 -9.15 -3.82
N ARG A 22 1.71 -8.16 -3.00
CA ARG A 22 2.48 -6.93 -2.85
C ARG A 22 2.80 -6.70 -1.39
N SER A 23 3.96 -6.13 -1.15
CA SER A 23 4.39 -5.77 0.20
C SER A 23 4.59 -4.27 0.27
N LEU A 24 4.03 -3.65 1.28
CA LEU A 24 4.16 -2.21 1.52
C LEU A 24 4.89 -1.98 2.83
N ILE A 25 5.88 -1.11 2.80
CA ILE A 25 6.61 -0.72 4.01
C ILE A 25 6.50 0.80 4.13
N VAL A 26 5.99 1.27 5.25
CA VAL A 26 5.86 2.71 5.50
C VAL A 26 7.19 3.25 6.01
N THR A 27 7.79 4.17 5.27
CA THR A 27 9.08 4.74 5.62
C THR A 27 8.94 6.07 6.34
N GLU A 28 7.88 6.82 6.04
CA GLU A 28 7.63 8.13 6.66
C GLU A 28 6.14 8.37 6.78
N GLY A 29 5.76 9.12 7.81
CA GLY A 29 4.38 9.55 7.99
C GLY A 29 3.45 8.45 8.47
N SER A 30 2.18 8.67 8.24
CA SER A 30 1.14 7.71 8.61
C SER A 30 -0.07 7.89 7.72
N GLY A 31 -0.90 6.87 7.68
CA GLY A 31 -2.11 6.90 6.87
C GLY A 31 -2.96 5.66 7.11
N THR A 32 -3.80 5.37 6.15
CA THR A 32 -4.72 4.24 6.21
C THR A 32 -4.75 3.56 4.85
N LEU A 33 -4.68 2.25 4.88
CA LEU A 33 -4.88 1.42 3.68
C LEU A 33 -6.30 0.89 3.72
N ARG A 34 -7.01 1.08 2.64
CA ARG A 34 -8.39 0.61 2.51
C ARG A 34 -8.53 -0.30 1.30
N MET A 35 -9.03 -1.50 1.54
CA MET A 35 -9.31 -2.49 0.50
C MET A 35 -10.68 -3.09 0.78
N ASP A 36 -11.63 -2.96 -0.15
CA ASP A 36 -12.98 -3.51 0.01
C ASP A 36 -13.54 -3.23 1.40
N ASP A 37 -13.66 -4.27 2.22
CA ASP A 37 -14.20 -4.16 3.57
C ASP A 37 -13.10 -4.04 4.64
N THR A 38 -11.84 -4.00 4.22
CA THR A 38 -10.72 -4.02 5.15
C THR A 38 -10.07 -2.65 5.23
N VAL A 39 -9.85 -2.18 6.45
CA VAL A 39 -9.14 -0.93 6.71
C VAL A 39 -7.99 -1.24 7.65
N LEU A 40 -6.79 -0.88 7.22
CA LEU A 40 -5.57 -1.15 7.99
C LEU A 40 -4.84 0.16 8.26
N PRO A 41 -4.35 0.38 9.50
CA PRO A 41 -3.56 1.56 9.77
C PRO A 41 -2.16 1.43 9.19
N LEU A 42 -1.64 2.54 8.68
CA LEU A 42 -0.28 2.62 8.16
C LEU A 42 0.52 3.53 9.09
N LYS A 43 1.60 3.01 9.64
CA LYS A 43 2.45 3.74 10.57
C LYS A 43 3.90 3.59 10.14
N LYS A 44 4.70 4.62 10.41
CA LYS A 44 6.12 4.57 10.12
C LYS A 44 6.76 3.32 10.74
N GLY A 45 7.51 2.60 9.94
CA GLY A 45 8.14 1.35 10.36
C GLY A 45 7.23 0.13 10.23
N GLY A 46 5.96 0.32 9.91
CA GLY A 46 5.04 -0.79 9.74
C GLY A 46 5.09 -1.36 8.34
N SER A 47 4.65 -2.59 8.20
CA SER A 47 4.54 -3.24 6.91
C SER A 47 3.15 -3.84 6.73
N VAL A 48 2.70 -3.86 5.48
CA VAL A 48 1.40 -4.41 5.12
C VAL A 48 1.58 -5.35 3.93
N PHE A 49 0.91 -6.47 3.97
CA PHE A 49 0.97 -7.49 2.95
C PHE A 49 -0.37 -7.53 2.22
N ILE A 50 -0.34 -7.29 0.92
CA ILE A 50 -1.54 -7.30 0.10
C ILE A 50 -1.52 -8.59 -0.72
N PRO A 51 -2.48 -9.51 -0.49
CA PRO A 51 -2.52 -10.77 -1.23
C PRO A 51 -2.87 -10.53 -2.70
N ALA A 52 -2.52 -11.49 -3.53
CA ALA A 52 -2.84 -11.44 -4.95
C ALA A 52 -4.35 -11.53 -5.14
N GLN A 53 -4.94 -10.51 -5.75
CA GLN A 53 -6.36 -10.47 -6.06
C GLN A 53 -6.63 -9.36 -7.07
N ASP A 54 -7.73 -9.49 -7.80
CA ASP A 54 -8.12 -8.49 -8.81
C ASP A 54 -8.94 -7.39 -8.18
N ASN A 55 -8.25 -6.44 -7.57
CA ASN A 55 -8.91 -5.37 -6.84
C ASN A 55 -8.10 -4.09 -6.90
N THR A 56 -8.67 -3.02 -6.38
CA THR A 56 -7.93 -1.80 -6.14
C THR A 56 -7.82 -1.58 -4.65
N TYR A 57 -6.79 -0.85 -4.25
CA TYR A 57 -6.68 -0.43 -2.87
C TYR A 57 -6.40 1.06 -2.81
N THR A 58 -6.81 1.67 -1.71
CA THR A 58 -6.69 3.11 -1.51
C THR A 58 -5.80 3.38 -0.31
N VAL A 59 -4.82 4.25 -0.51
CA VAL A 59 -3.97 4.73 0.59
C VAL A 59 -4.37 6.17 0.86
N GLU A 60 -4.73 6.46 2.10
CA GLU A 60 -5.13 7.79 2.52
C GLU A 60 -4.18 8.31 3.59
N GLY A 61 -3.85 9.60 3.55
CA GLY A 61 -2.98 10.24 4.51
C GLY A 61 -1.72 10.78 3.85
N ASP A 62 -0.79 11.25 4.68
CA ASP A 62 0.49 11.77 4.22
C ASP A 62 1.58 10.79 4.64
N CYS A 63 2.05 9.98 3.71
CA CYS A 63 3.06 8.98 4.01
C CYS A 63 3.90 8.64 2.79
N SER A 64 5.06 8.08 3.05
CA SER A 64 5.92 7.52 2.01
C SER A 64 6.02 6.02 2.22
N LEU A 65 5.93 5.29 1.13
CA LEU A 65 5.89 3.85 1.15
C LEU A 65 6.92 3.27 0.19
N ILE A 66 7.37 2.07 0.50
CA ILE A 66 8.11 1.27 -0.45
C ILE A 66 7.22 0.08 -0.81
N LEU A 67 6.92 -0.01 -2.09
CA LEU A 67 6.09 -1.08 -2.64
C LEU A 67 6.99 -2.08 -3.34
N SER A 68 6.86 -3.34 -2.97
CA SER A 68 7.60 -4.40 -3.65
C SER A 68 6.67 -5.50 -4.12
N TYR A 69 6.95 -6.02 -5.30
CA TYR A 69 6.16 -7.08 -5.92
C TYR A 69 6.99 -7.84 -6.94
N LEU A 70 6.53 -8.99 -7.29
CA LEU A 70 7.19 -9.83 -8.30
C LEU A 70 6.79 -9.45 -9.72
#